data_cf207d67ae8e85d0530ff6789d03abd1
#
_entry.id   cf207d67ae8e85d0530ff6789d03abd1
#
_cell.length_a   1.000
_cell.length_b   1.000
_cell.length_c   1.000
_cell.angle_alpha   90.00
_cell.angle_beta   90.00
_cell.angle_gamma   90.00
#
_symmetry.space_group_name_H-M   'P 1'
#
loop_
_entity.id
_entity.type
_entity.pdbx_description
1 polymer ?
#
loop_
_entity_poly.entity_id
_entity_poly.type
_entity_poly.pdbx_seq_one_letter_code
_entity_poly.pdbx_strand_id
1 'polypeptide(L)'
;LFLGIAQTIKLAGPSVILGYAIAGLIAFLMMRQLGEMIVEDPVSGSFSHFAYKYWSKFAGFMSGWNYWVLNILVCMAELSAIGLYIHYWWPEIPTWVSALGFFIFINVINLLHVKLFGEMEFWLAIIKVLAIIAMIAFGSYLLASGSGGSQSNIQNLWELGGFFPNG
;
A
#
# COMPACT_ATOMS: atom_id res chain seq x y z
N LEU A 1 4.80 0.28 -0.87
CA LEU A 1 4.19 -1.05 -1.04
C LEU A 1 5.27 -2.12 -1.24
N PHE A 2 6.08 -2.04 -2.33
CA PHE A 2 7.04 -3.08 -2.69
C PHE A 2 8.20 -3.25 -1.69
N LEU A 3 8.69 -2.20 -1.07
CA LEU A 3 9.76 -2.27 -0.05
C LEU A 3 9.31 -2.99 1.23
N GLY A 4 8.09 -2.74 1.69
CA GLY A 4 7.59 -3.34 2.94
C GLY A 4 7.32 -4.84 2.84
N ILE A 5 6.88 -5.32 1.67
CA ILE A 5 6.53 -6.74 1.49
C ILE A 5 7.76 -7.66 1.55
N ALA A 6 8.95 -7.17 1.17
CA ALA A 6 10.16 -7.99 1.16
C ALA A 6 10.52 -8.56 2.54
N GLN A 7 10.38 -7.77 3.59
CA GLN A 7 10.58 -8.23 4.97
C GLN A 7 9.51 -9.24 5.39
N THR A 8 8.26 -8.98 5.03
CA THR A 8 7.13 -9.87 5.35
C THR A 8 7.31 -11.25 4.68
N ILE A 9 7.76 -11.27 3.41
CA ILE A 9 8.04 -12.52 2.69
C ILE A 9 9.19 -13.28 3.35
N LYS A 10 10.25 -12.59 3.79
CA LYS A 10 11.38 -13.24 4.49
C LYS A 10 10.96 -13.90 5.81
N LEU A 11 10.04 -13.28 6.54
CA LEU A 11 9.60 -13.78 7.84
C LEU A 11 8.51 -14.84 7.73
N ALA A 12 7.52 -14.62 6.88
CA ALA A 12 6.35 -15.49 6.77
C ALA A 12 6.48 -16.57 5.69
N GLY A 13 7.43 -16.41 4.75
CA GLY A 13 7.56 -17.31 3.61
C GLY A 13 6.30 -17.36 2.75
N PRO A 14 5.95 -18.50 2.15
CA PRO A 14 4.75 -18.67 1.32
C PRO A 14 3.43 -18.38 2.03
N SER A 15 3.36 -18.54 3.35
CA SER A 15 2.15 -18.33 4.16
C SER A 15 1.67 -16.86 4.12
N VAL A 16 2.51 -15.94 3.68
CA VAL A 16 2.15 -14.53 3.44
C VAL A 16 0.91 -14.40 2.53
N ILE A 17 0.71 -15.35 1.60
CA ILE A 17 -0.45 -15.38 0.70
C ILE A 17 -1.76 -15.46 1.49
N LEU A 18 -1.80 -16.33 2.50
CA LEU A 18 -2.98 -16.45 3.38
C LEU A 18 -3.23 -15.18 4.18
N GLY A 19 -2.18 -14.59 4.73
CA GLY A 19 -2.26 -13.33 5.46
C GLY A 19 -2.87 -12.22 4.61
N TYR A 20 -2.39 -12.05 3.38
CA TYR A 20 -2.93 -11.06 2.45
C TYR A 20 -4.35 -11.39 1.97
N ALA A 21 -4.69 -12.68 1.78
CA ALA A 21 -6.04 -13.09 1.39
C ALA A 21 -7.07 -12.74 2.50
N ILE A 22 -6.74 -13.07 3.74
CA ILE A 22 -7.60 -12.76 4.90
C ILE A 22 -7.71 -11.24 5.11
N ALA A 23 -6.59 -10.54 5.13
CA ALA A 23 -6.57 -9.09 5.28
C ALA A 23 -7.31 -8.38 4.15
N GLY A 24 -7.15 -8.85 2.92
CA GLY A 24 -7.86 -8.33 1.74
C GLY A 24 -9.37 -8.54 1.83
N LEU A 25 -9.81 -9.69 2.29
CA LEU A 25 -11.23 -9.98 2.50
C LEU A 25 -11.83 -9.05 3.57
N ILE A 26 -11.13 -8.90 4.70
CA ILE A 26 -11.56 -7.99 5.78
C ILE A 26 -11.62 -6.55 5.26
N ALA A 27 -10.59 -6.08 4.58
CA ALA A 27 -10.54 -4.75 4.01
C ALA A 27 -11.68 -4.52 3.00
N PHE A 28 -11.96 -5.49 2.14
CA PHE A 28 -13.06 -5.42 1.18
C PHE A 28 -14.42 -5.28 1.87
N LEU A 29 -14.68 -6.07 2.90
CA LEU A 29 -15.93 -5.99 3.67
C LEU A 29 -16.06 -4.65 4.39
N MET A 30 -14.99 -4.16 5.01
CA MET A 30 -14.98 -2.85 5.68
C MET A 30 -15.22 -1.70 4.71
N MET A 31 -14.55 -1.70 3.55
CA MET A 31 -14.69 -0.66 2.54
C MET A 31 -16.08 -0.67 1.90
N ARG A 32 -16.67 -1.84 1.71
CA ARG A 32 -18.04 -1.98 1.23
C ARG A 32 -19.05 -1.38 2.20
N GLN A 33 -18.95 -1.75 3.49
CA GLN A 33 -19.84 -1.20 4.53
C GLN A 33 -19.70 0.31 4.66
N LEU A 34 -18.45 0.81 4.62
CA LEU A 34 -18.19 2.26 4.64
C LEU A 34 -18.80 2.95 3.42
N GLY A 35 -18.68 2.36 2.23
CA GLY A 35 -19.28 2.88 1.01
C GLY A 35 -20.81 2.99 1.10
N GLU A 36 -21.48 1.98 1.64
CA GLU A 36 -22.93 1.99 1.87
C GLU A 36 -23.33 3.12 2.83
N MET A 37 -22.58 3.32 3.93
CA MET A 37 -22.83 4.41 4.88
C MET A 37 -22.62 5.80 4.27
N ILE A 38 -21.60 5.98 3.42
CA ILE A 38 -21.32 7.26 2.76
C ILE A 38 -22.39 7.60 1.73
N VAL A 39 -22.94 6.61 1.03
CA VAL A 39 -24.04 6.82 0.06
C VAL A 39 -25.31 7.27 0.77
N GLU A 40 -25.58 6.71 1.94
CA GLU A 40 -26.79 7.06 2.74
C GLU A 40 -26.62 8.43 3.44
N ASP A 41 -25.43 8.73 3.95
CA ASP A 41 -25.14 9.97 4.69
C ASP A 41 -23.80 10.56 4.19
N PRO A 42 -23.82 11.34 3.10
CA PRO A 42 -22.62 11.91 2.49
C PRO A 42 -22.05 13.06 3.31
N VAL A 43 -21.15 12.73 4.23
CA VAL A 43 -20.51 13.69 5.14
C VAL A 43 -19.00 13.75 4.98
N SER A 44 -18.43 14.91 5.23
CA SER A 44 -16.99 15.05 5.40
C SER A 44 -16.53 14.35 6.69
N GLY A 45 -15.37 13.68 6.66
CA GLY A 45 -14.85 12.95 7.83
C GLY A 45 -15.11 11.46 7.82
N SER A 46 -15.97 10.96 6.90
CA SER A 46 -16.15 9.54 6.61
C SER A 46 -16.21 8.67 7.89
N PHE A 47 -15.30 7.69 8.04
CA PHE A 47 -15.31 6.76 9.18
C PHE A 47 -15.20 7.43 10.56
N SER A 48 -14.52 8.58 10.67
CA SER A 48 -14.44 9.33 11.93
C SER A 48 -15.80 9.93 12.32
N HIS A 49 -16.57 10.42 11.34
CA HIS A 49 -17.91 10.91 11.54
C HIS A 49 -18.85 9.78 12.00
N PHE A 50 -18.79 8.62 11.34
CA PHE A 50 -19.63 7.47 11.70
C PHE A 50 -19.26 6.91 13.07
N ALA A 51 -17.96 6.85 13.42
CA ALA A 51 -17.54 6.48 14.77
C ALA A 51 -18.08 7.44 15.84
N TYR A 52 -18.10 8.74 15.55
CA TYR A 52 -18.69 9.75 16.43
C TYR A 52 -20.22 9.58 16.57
N LYS A 53 -20.90 9.36 15.45
CA LYS A 53 -22.35 9.29 15.38
C LYS A 53 -22.92 8.01 16.02
N TYR A 54 -22.32 6.85 15.71
CA TYR A 54 -22.88 5.55 16.07
C TYR A 54 -22.22 4.89 17.28
N TRP A 55 -21.01 5.30 17.64
CA TRP A 55 -20.32 4.70 18.78
C TRP A 55 -20.18 5.67 19.96
N SER A 56 -19.28 6.66 19.86
CA SER A 56 -19.11 7.68 20.89
C SER A 56 -18.28 8.87 20.39
N LYS A 57 -18.39 10.01 21.12
CA LYS A 57 -17.54 11.19 20.87
C LYS A 57 -16.06 10.86 20.98
N PHE A 58 -15.68 10.02 21.93
CA PHE A 58 -14.31 9.58 22.14
C PHE A 58 -13.82 8.71 20.96
N ALA A 59 -14.64 7.76 20.48
CA ALA A 59 -14.30 6.93 19.33
C ALA A 59 -14.09 7.76 18.06
N GLY A 60 -14.94 8.74 17.78
CA GLY A 60 -14.75 9.66 16.66
C GLY A 60 -13.46 10.49 16.76
N PHE A 61 -13.18 11.02 17.97
CA PHE A 61 -11.94 11.75 18.23
C PHE A 61 -10.70 10.88 18.00
N MET A 62 -10.66 9.71 18.61
CA MET A 62 -9.53 8.77 18.46
C MET A 62 -9.36 8.29 17.03
N SER A 63 -10.44 8.02 16.31
CA SER A 63 -10.43 7.63 14.91
C SER A 63 -9.80 8.72 14.04
N GLY A 64 -10.20 9.98 14.22
CA GLY A 64 -9.64 11.11 13.49
C GLY A 64 -8.13 11.30 13.74
N TRP A 65 -7.71 11.25 15.01
CA TRP A 65 -6.30 11.37 15.39
C TRP A 65 -5.46 10.22 14.88
N ASN A 66 -5.94 8.97 14.99
CA ASN A 66 -5.24 7.81 14.45
C ASN A 66 -5.05 7.92 12.94
N TYR A 67 -6.07 8.38 12.22
CA TYR A 67 -5.97 8.60 10.78
C TYR A 67 -4.93 9.68 10.42
N TRP A 68 -4.91 10.78 11.17
CA TRP A 68 -3.94 11.84 10.97
C TRP A 68 -2.50 11.35 11.20
N VAL A 69 -2.25 10.68 12.32
CA VAL A 69 -0.93 10.09 12.63
C VAL A 69 -0.53 9.07 11.57
N LEU A 70 -1.45 8.20 11.15
CA LEU A 70 -1.21 7.21 10.11
C LEU A 70 -0.75 7.88 8.80
N ASN A 71 -1.42 8.94 8.36
CA ASN A 71 -1.04 9.65 7.14
C ASN A 71 0.35 10.28 7.24
N ILE A 72 0.72 10.83 8.38
CA ILE A 72 2.08 11.35 8.59
C ILE A 72 3.11 10.23 8.48
N LEU A 73 2.89 9.09 9.17
CA LEU A 73 3.83 7.97 9.14
C LEU A 73 3.96 7.36 7.74
N VAL A 74 2.85 7.24 7.02
CA VAL A 74 2.84 6.77 5.62
C VAL A 74 3.61 7.74 4.73
N CYS A 75 3.37 9.04 4.85
CA CYS A 75 4.09 10.05 4.08
C CYS A 75 5.61 9.99 4.34
N MET A 76 6.02 9.85 5.61
CA MET A 76 7.44 9.69 5.96
C MET A 76 8.05 8.42 5.33
N ALA A 77 7.34 7.30 5.38
CA ALA A 77 7.78 6.04 4.79
C ALA A 77 7.89 6.13 3.26
N GLU A 78 6.92 6.77 2.60
CA GLU A 78 6.93 6.95 1.14
C GLU A 78 8.04 7.88 0.68
N LEU A 79 8.27 9.01 1.38
CA LEU A 79 9.39 9.92 1.07
C LEU A 79 10.75 9.24 1.25
N SER A 80 10.89 8.41 2.29
CA SER A 80 12.08 7.60 2.50
C SER A 80 12.29 6.59 1.37
N ALA A 81 11.23 5.92 0.94
CA ALA A 81 11.27 4.99 -0.18
C ALA A 81 11.67 5.67 -1.49
N ILE A 82 11.12 6.84 -1.79
CA ILE A 82 11.48 7.65 -2.97
C ILE A 82 12.98 7.99 -2.93
N GLY A 83 13.49 8.42 -1.78
CA GLY A 83 14.91 8.70 -1.59
C GLY A 83 15.79 7.50 -1.93
N LEU A 84 15.42 6.29 -1.48
CA LEU A 84 16.14 5.06 -1.78
C LEU A 84 16.09 4.69 -3.27
N TYR A 85 14.93 4.82 -3.93
CA TYR A 85 14.78 4.51 -5.35
C TYR A 85 15.58 5.46 -6.22
N ILE A 86 15.57 6.75 -5.93
CA ILE A 86 16.35 7.73 -6.69
C ILE A 86 17.84 7.51 -6.48
N HIS A 87 18.28 7.25 -5.27
CA HIS A 87 19.67 6.95 -4.97
C HIS A 87 20.19 5.68 -5.69
N TYR A 88 19.32 4.70 -5.94
CA TYR A 88 19.66 3.52 -6.70
C TYR A 88 20.03 3.83 -8.18
N TRP A 89 19.30 4.77 -8.80
CA TRP A 89 19.55 5.18 -10.20
C TRP A 89 20.58 6.30 -10.29
N TRP A 90 20.63 7.17 -9.29
CA TRP A 90 21.54 8.33 -9.20
C TRP A 90 22.21 8.37 -7.83
N PRO A 91 23.30 7.61 -7.63
CA PRO A 91 23.98 7.53 -6.32
C PRO A 91 24.58 8.87 -5.87
N GLU A 92 24.81 9.81 -6.78
CA GLU A 92 25.34 11.13 -6.48
C GLU A 92 24.34 12.04 -5.79
N ILE A 93 23.02 11.75 -5.90
CA ILE A 93 21.98 12.56 -5.30
C ILE A 93 21.73 12.07 -3.87
N PRO A 94 21.96 12.91 -2.84
CA PRO A 94 21.64 12.55 -1.48
C PRO A 94 20.14 12.28 -1.31
N THR A 95 19.79 11.27 -0.53
CA THR A 95 18.40 10.82 -0.34
C THR A 95 17.47 11.92 0.19
N TRP A 96 17.99 12.82 1.02
CA TRP A 96 17.21 13.93 1.56
C TRP A 96 16.82 14.97 0.50
N VAL A 97 17.64 15.18 -0.55
CA VAL A 97 17.35 16.12 -1.64
C VAL A 97 16.15 15.64 -2.44
N SER A 98 16.15 14.37 -2.81
CA SER A 98 15.00 13.75 -3.51
C SER A 98 13.76 13.73 -2.65
N ALA A 99 13.87 13.37 -1.36
CA ALA A 99 12.73 13.40 -0.44
C ALA A 99 12.14 14.80 -0.29
N LEU A 100 13.00 15.83 -0.13
CA LEU A 100 12.57 17.24 -0.04
C LEU A 100 11.89 17.70 -1.35
N GLY A 101 12.48 17.37 -2.50
CA GLY A 101 11.92 17.72 -3.80
C GLY A 101 10.51 17.15 -4.00
N PHE A 102 10.32 15.87 -3.70
CA PHE A 102 9.00 15.23 -3.76
C PHE A 102 8.03 15.75 -2.69
N PHE A 103 8.52 16.04 -1.49
CA PHE A 103 7.69 16.67 -0.46
C PHE A 103 7.14 18.02 -0.93
N ILE A 104 7.98 18.89 -1.47
CA ILE A 104 7.55 20.19 -2.03
C ILE A 104 6.57 19.97 -3.19
N PHE A 105 6.88 19.05 -4.10
CA PHE A 105 6.03 18.75 -5.26
C PHE A 105 4.63 18.31 -4.85
N ILE A 106 4.52 17.36 -3.90
CA ILE A 106 3.24 16.89 -3.40
C ILE A 106 2.46 18.02 -2.71
N ASN A 107 3.15 18.84 -1.89
CA ASN A 107 2.49 19.97 -1.21
C ASN A 107 1.98 21.02 -2.21
N VAL A 108 2.74 21.34 -3.24
CA VAL A 108 2.30 22.27 -4.30
C VAL A 108 1.05 21.73 -4.98
N ILE A 109 1.00 20.43 -5.33
CA ILE A 109 -0.18 19.82 -5.95
C ILE A 109 -1.38 19.87 -4.99
N ASN A 110 -1.18 19.59 -3.71
CA ASN A 110 -2.25 19.67 -2.71
C ASN A 110 -2.82 21.07 -2.50
N LEU A 111 -2.01 22.11 -2.72
CA LEU A 111 -2.44 23.51 -2.64
C LEU A 111 -3.18 24.00 -3.91
N LEU A 112 -3.07 23.24 -5.00
CA LEU A 112 -3.81 23.51 -6.23
C LEU A 112 -5.30 23.12 -6.05
N HIS A 113 -6.00 22.82 -7.14
CA HIS A 113 -7.42 22.48 -7.07
C HIS A 113 -7.66 21.03 -6.64
N VAL A 114 -8.59 20.81 -5.72
CA VAL A 114 -9.02 19.48 -5.25
C VAL A 114 -9.36 18.53 -6.40
N LYS A 115 -9.93 19.06 -7.50
CA LYS A 115 -10.25 18.28 -8.70
C LYS A 115 -8.99 17.71 -9.37
N LEU A 116 -7.93 18.51 -9.49
CA LEU A 116 -6.65 18.05 -10.06
C LEU A 116 -6.00 16.98 -9.19
N PHE A 117 -6.07 17.17 -7.89
CA PHE A 117 -5.56 16.17 -6.95
C PHE A 117 -6.29 14.83 -7.10
N GLY A 118 -7.61 14.83 -7.12
CA GLY A 118 -8.41 13.61 -7.29
C GLY A 118 -8.16 12.91 -8.64
N GLU A 119 -7.98 13.67 -9.71
CA GLU A 119 -7.67 13.10 -11.02
C GLU A 119 -6.26 12.48 -11.07
N MET A 120 -5.27 13.13 -10.48
CA MET A 120 -3.92 12.57 -10.35
C MET A 120 -3.90 11.32 -9.48
N GLU A 121 -4.60 11.32 -8.35
CA GLU A 121 -4.73 10.14 -7.47
C GLU A 121 -5.34 8.95 -8.20
N PHE A 122 -6.40 9.19 -8.98
CA PHE A 122 -7.04 8.17 -9.80
C PHE A 122 -6.06 7.54 -10.81
N TRP A 123 -5.33 8.35 -11.59
CA TRP A 123 -4.37 7.84 -12.57
C TRP A 123 -3.20 7.10 -11.91
N LEU A 124 -2.66 7.62 -10.81
CA LEU A 124 -1.60 6.97 -10.06
C LEU A 124 -2.07 5.65 -9.45
N ALA A 125 -3.32 5.56 -8.99
CA ALA A 125 -3.90 4.32 -8.51
C ALA A 125 -4.03 3.26 -9.64
N ILE A 126 -4.48 3.65 -10.83
CA ILE A 126 -4.54 2.75 -11.99
C ILE A 126 -3.16 2.23 -12.37
N ILE A 127 -2.15 3.10 -12.44
CA ILE A 127 -0.76 2.71 -12.75
C ILE A 127 -0.28 1.66 -11.73
N LYS A 128 -0.55 1.88 -10.45
CA LYS A 128 -0.19 0.94 -9.37
C LYS A 128 -0.86 -0.43 -9.55
N VAL A 129 -2.15 -0.45 -9.86
CA VAL A 129 -2.91 -1.69 -10.08
C VAL A 129 -2.39 -2.42 -11.32
N LEU A 130 -2.18 -1.71 -12.43
CA LEU A 130 -1.63 -2.30 -13.65
C LEU A 130 -0.23 -2.87 -13.43
N ALA A 131 0.63 -2.19 -12.67
CA ALA A 131 1.97 -2.68 -12.33
C ALA A 131 1.90 -4.00 -11.52
N ILE A 132 0.96 -4.10 -10.57
CA ILE A 132 0.76 -5.33 -9.79
C ILE A 132 0.27 -6.47 -10.68
N ILE A 133 -0.72 -6.22 -11.55
CA ILE A 133 -1.24 -7.22 -12.48
C ILE A 133 -0.13 -7.69 -13.45
N ALA A 134 0.64 -6.76 -14.00
CA ALA A 134 1.76 -7.07 -14.88
C ALA A 134 2.82 -7.92 -14.17
N MET A 135 3.14 -7.60 -12.91
CA MET A 135 4.09 -8.37 -12.11
C MET A 135 3.59 -9.80 -11.84
N ILE A 136 2.30 -9.97 -11.53
CA ILE A 136 1.68 -11.28 -11.33
C ILE A 136 1.69 -12.08 -12.64
N ALA A 137 1.28 -11.47 -13.74
CA ALA A 137 1.24 -12.13 -15.05
C ALA A 137 2.64 -12.54 -15.50
N PHE A 138 3.63 -11.64 -15.38
CA PHE A 138 5.01 -11.93 -15.74
C PHE A 138 5.64 -13.00 -14.84
N GLY A 139 5.42 -12.93 -13.53
CA GLY A 139 5.89 -13.95 -12.59
C GLY A 139 5.27 -15.33 -12.88
N SER A 140 3.98 -15.37 -13.16
CA SER A 140 3.28 -16.61 -13.56
C SER A 140 3.81 -17.18 -14.89
N TYR A 141 4.09 -16.32 -15.85
CA TYR A 141 4.71 -16.70 -17.11
C TYR A 141 6.11 -17.30 -16.92
N LEU A 142 6.96 -16.67 -16.10
CA LEU A 142 8.31 -17.18 -15.79
C LEU A 142 8.26 -18.57 -15.14
N LEU A 143 7.31 -18.78 -14.21
CA LEU A 143 7.11 -20.08 -13.57
C LEU A 143 6.62 -21.14 -14.55
N ALA A 144 5.65 -20.81 -15.41
CA ALA A 144 5.07 -21.75 -16.38
C ALA A 144 6.04 -22.10 -17.52
N SER A 145 6.85 -21.14 -17.96
CA SER A 145 7.79 -21.33 -19.07
C SER A 145 9.14 -21.93 -18.63
N GLY A 146 9.40 -22.02 -17.33
CA GLY A 146 10.72 -22.42 -16.80
C GLY A 146 11.84 -21.42 -17.09
N SER A 147 11.52 -20.25 -17.65
CA SER A 147 12.50 -19.23 -18.03
C SER A 147 13.04 -18.42 -16.86
N GLY A 148 12.52 -18.62 -15.65
CA GLY A 148 12.94 -17.92 -14.44
C GLY A 148 14.27 -18.41 -13.84
N GLY A 149 14.96 -19.34 -14.50
CA GLY A 149 16.22 -19.93 -14.01
C GLY A 149 16.01 -21.11 -13.06
N SER A 150 17.13 -21.76 -12.69
CA SER A 150 17.11 -22.97 -11.84
C SER A 150 16.51 -22.77 -10.43
N GLN A 151 16.44 -21.54 -9.97
CA GLN A 151 15.86 -21.18 -8.67
C GLN A 151 14.36 -20.87 -8.73
N SER A 152 13.77 -20.79 -9.93
CA SER A 152 12.35 -20.45 -10.12
C SER A 152 11.54 -21.73 -10.26
N ASN A 153 11.16 -22.33 -9.13
CA ASN A 153 10.37 -23.56 -9.11
C ASN A 153 9.18 -23.41 -8.12
N ILE A 154 8.03 -23.94 -8.52
CA ILE A 154 6.84 -23.99 -7.68
C ILE A 154 7.06 -24.84 -6.42
N GLN A 155 8.00 -25.78 -6.47
CA GLN A 155 8.42 -26.60 -5.33
C GLN A 155 9.00 -25.77 -4.17
N ASN A 156 9.53 -24.58 -4.46
CA ASN A 156 10.02 -23.66 -3.42
C ASN A 156 8.95 -23.29 -2.36
N LEU A 157 7.67 -23.45 -2.70
CA LEU A 157 6.58 -23.27 -1.73
C LEU A 157 6.60 -24.31 -0.60
N TRP A 158 7.28 -25.43 -0.80
CA TRP A 158 7.28 -26.57 0.13
C TRP A 158 8.69 -26.98 0.60
N GLU A 159 9.72 -26.76 -0.20
CA GLU A 159 11.07 -27.27 0.04
C GLU A 159 11.93 -26.38 0.94
N LEU A 160 11.73 -25.06 0.89
CA LEU A 160 12.53 -24.07 1.65
C LEU A 160 11.98 -23.81 3.06
N GLY A 161 11.77 -24.84 3.84
CA GLY A 161 11.21 -24.76 5.20
C GLY A 161 9.70 -24.96 5.27
N GLY A 162 9.08 -25.39 4.15
CA GLY A 162 7.65 -25.62 4.07
C GLY A 162 6.82 -24.34 3.84
N PHE A 163 5.50 -24.49 3.84
CA PHE A 163 4.58 -23.38 3.64
C PHE A 163 4.58 -22.38 4.81
N PHE A 164 4.91 -22.85 6.02
CA PHE A 164 5.03 -22.05 7.24
C PHE A 164 6.44 -22.20 7.83
N PRO A 165 7.46 -21.52 7.27
CA PRO A 165 8.85 -21.75 7.65
C PRO A 165 9.19 -21.35 9.09
N ASN A 166 8.40 -20.49 9.70
CA ASN A 166 8.60 -20.02 11.08
C ASN A 166 7.41 -20.32 12.02
N GLY A 167 6.53 -21.23 11.66
CA GLY A 167 5.39 -21.66 12.45
C GLY A 167 4.10 -20.94 12.21
#